data_b6a3434eb7b1dc35a157be285f6e2467
#
_entry.id   b6a3434eb7b1dc35a157be285f6e2467
#
_cell.length_a   1.000
_cell.length_b   1.000
_cell.length_c   1.000
_cell.angle_alpha   90.00
_cell.angle_beta   90.00
_cell.angle_gamma   90.00
#
_symmetry.space_group_name_H-M   'P 1'
#
loop_
_entity.id
_entity.type
_entity.pdbx_description
1 polymer ?
#
loop_
_entity_poly.entity_id
_entity_poly.type
_entity_poly.pdbx_seq_one_letter_code
_entity_poly.pdbx_strand_id
1 'polypeptide(L)'
;MIKTLWTITTLLICSFGWTDESPDALTRAKALHERIMTIDAHADIEIPGQPSSYVGPDGLSKVAPEKMRAGGLDAVVMTAAVGPKPRTAAGYAEARAIAESELSAIVDLAADPANQVTLATTTNMLLEAHRARQRAVILGLQNALILGRRANAIDDFYAAGVRVFALTHMGHNAFADSSRPLFDAALGSREATAEHGGLSDLGRAAIQRINALGGIVDISQLSKQAALQAMAVSTTPVIASHSNARALTNVSRNLSDEELDAIAATGGVVHIAPFAGYLFDSSDQTLDTAIRRVRRNAGIDEDYLYPFELYWEIKDTSVKTEFLTAVRGLLGPINLDTMLDHLDYVAKRIGVEHVGIGTDFNHGSGIDGYQDASDALNVTLGLIHRGYSDTDIEKIWGGNFIRIWQNAERTRDATDT
;
A
#
# COMPACT_ATOMS: atom_id res chain seq x y z
N MET A 1 -69.47 16.71 -18.38
CA MET A 1 -68.46 17.30 -17.43
C MET A 1 -67.62 16.15 -16.84
N ILE A 2 -66.46 15.92 -17.44
CA ILE A 2 -65.56 14.86 -17.03
C ILE A 2 -64.40 15.56 -16.29
N LYS A 3 -64.24 15.29 -15.02
CA LYS A 3 -63.12 15.79 -14.20
C LYS A 3 -61.95 14.79 -14.28
N THR A 4 -60.89 15.21 -14.95
CA THR A 4 -59.64 14.46 -15.02
C THR A 4 -58.84 14.72 -13.77
N LEU A 5 -58.61 13.66 -12.97
CA LEU A 5 -57.72 13.68 -11.81
C LEU A 5 -56.28 13.49 -12.29
N TRP A 6 -55.40 14.45 -12.02
CA TRP A 6 -53.98 14.32 -12.22
C TRP A 6 -53.34 13.78 -10.91
N THR A 7 -52.81 12.59 -10.98
CA THR A 7 -52.03 12.00 -9.89
C THR A 7 -50.59 12.45 -10.06
N ILE A 8 -50.10 13.28 -9.14
CA ILE A 8 -48.68 13.67 -9.07
C ILE A 8 -47.94 12.57 -8.34
N THR A 9 -47.12 11.81 -9.07
CA THR A 9 -46.20 10.83 -8.51
C THR A 9 -44.92 11.58 -8.10
N THR A 10 -44.74 11.80 -6.81
CA THR A 10 -43.50 12.38 -6.26
C THR A 10 -42.45 11.30 -6.27
N LEU A 11 -41.47 11.42 -7.17
CA LEU A 11 -40.24 10.62 -7.10
C LEU A 11 -39.43 11.10 -5.89
N LEU A 12 -39.33 10.26 -4.86
CA LEU A 12 -38.31 10.44 -3.82
C LEU A 12 -36.95 10.10 -4.44
N ILE A 13 -36.17 11.11 -4.73
CA ILE A 13 -34.74 10.98 -5.01
C ILE A 13 -34.06 10.78 -3.65
N CYS A 14 -33.71 9.54 -3.30
CA CYS A 14 -32.80 9.26 -2.21
C CYS A 14 -31.39 9.72 -2.63
N SER A 15 -31.06 10.95 -2.31
CA SER A 15 -29.67 11.40 -2.25
C SER A 15 -29.02 10.74 -1.03
N PHE A 16 -28.23 9.70 -1.26
CA PHE A 16 -27.27 9.22 -0.26
C PHE A 16 -26.16 10.27 -0.17
N GLY A 17 -26.41 11.33 0.60
CA GLY A 17 -25.39 12.23 1.09
C GLY A 17 -25.11 11.85 2.53
N TRP A 18 -23.86 11.91 2.94
CA TRP A 18 -23.43 11.85 4.35
C TRP A 18 -24.27 12.85 5.15
N THR A 19 -25.33 12.36 5.78
CA THR A 19 -26.19 13.16 6.64
C THR A 19 -26.07 12.65 8.06
N ASP A 20 -25.64 13.55 8.95
CA ASP A 20 -25.56 13.42 10.39
C ASP A 20 -24.40 12.55 10.91
N GLU A 21 -23.21 13.18 11.00
CA GLU A 21 -22.25 12.76 12.02
C GLU A 21 -22.94 12.93 13.37
N SER A 22 -23.47 11.84 13.93
CA SER A 22 -23.98 11.95 15.29
C SER A 22 -22.79 12.37 16.16
N PRO A 23 -22.92 13.41 16.99
CA PRO A 23 -21.84 13.87 17.88
C PRO A 23 -21.25 12.74 18.71
N ASP A 24 -22.02 11.67 18.90
CA ASP A 24 -21.64 10.44 19.60
C ASP A 24 -20.64 9.58 18.80
N ALA A 25 -20.85 9.39 17.49
CA ALA A 25 -19.95 8.58 16.64
C ALA A 25 -18.57 9.22 16.51
N LEU A 26 -18.50 10.54 16.29
CA LEU A 26 -17.22 11.24 16.22
C LEU A 26 -16.49 11.24 17.57
N THR A 27 -17.20 11.43 18.68
CA THR A 27 -16.64 11.36 20.03
C THR A 27 -16.08 9.98 20.32
N ARG A 28 -16.82 8.91 19.97
CA ARG A 28 -16.36 7.54 20.08
C ARG A 28 -15.13 7.29 19.21
N ALA A 29 -15.15 7.76 17.94
CA ALA A 29 -14.03 7.59 17.01
C ALA A 29 -12.75 8.24 17.58
N LYS A 30 -12.81 9.45 18.09
CA LYS A 30 -11.65 10.13 18.70
C LYS A 30 -11.11 9.38 19.89
N ALA A 31 -11.98 9.01 20.84
CA ALA A 31 -11.59 8.28 22.05
C ALA A 31 -10.99 6.90 21.73
N LEU A 32 -11.53 6.20 20.74
CA LEU A 32 -11.00 4.92 20.28
C LEU A 32 -9.65 5.11 19.61
N HIS A 33 -9.55 6.04 18.66
CA HIS A 33 -8.35 6.33 17.87
C HIS A 33 -7.16 6.76 18.73
N GLU A 34 -7.40 7.54 19.79
CA GLU A 34 -6.38 7.91 20.77
C GLU A 34 -5.88 6.75 21.64
N ARG A 35 -6.66 5.68 21.78
CA ARG A 35 -6.38 4.55 22.65
C ARG A 35 -5.67 3.40 21.94
N ILE A 36 -6.07 3.12 20.69
CA ILE A 36 -5.53 2.00 19.90
C ILE A 36 -4.21 2.39 19.24
N MET A 37 -3.40 1.38 18.92
CA MET A 37 -2.22 1.56 18.06
C MET A 37 -2.67 1.66 16.60
N THR A 38 -2.34 2.76 15.94
CA THR A 38 -2.63 2.98 14.52
C THR A 38 -1.35 2.86 13.71
N ILE A 39 -1.34 1.93 12.74
CA ILE A 39 -0.18 1.63 11.91
C ILE A 39 -0.57 1.72 10.43
N ASP A 40 0.21 2.47 9.66
CA ASP A 40 0.25 2.41 8.21
C ASP A 40 1.34 1.43 7.77
N ALA A 41 0.96 0.37 7.07
CA ALA A 41 1.89 -0.71 6.71
C ALA A 41 2.80 -0.38 5.52
N HIS A 42 2.59 0.74 4.83
CA HIS A 42 3.45 1.16 3.71
C HIS A 42 3.24 2.62 3.32
N ALA A 43 4.31 3.40 3.37
CA ALA A 43 4.43 4.68 2.70
C ALA A 43 5.88 4.90 2.28
N ASP A 44 6.11 5.55 1.13
CA ASP A 44 7.47 5.86 0.68
C ASP A 44 8.04 7.06 1.44
N ILE A 45 9.37 7.13 1.53
CA ILE A 45 10.04 8.33 2.05
C ILE A 45 10.07 9.43 0.97
N GLU A 46 9.76 10.64 1.37
CA GLU A 46 10.08 11.85 0.61
C GLU A 46 11.36 12.45 1.15
N ILE A 47 12.43 12.42 0.36
CA ILE A 47 13.74 12.92 0.79
C ILE A 47 13.68 14.44 0.91
N PRO A 48 13.95 15.02 2.09
CA PRO A 48 13.89 16.46 2.28
C PRO A 48 14.78 17.24 1.30
N GLY A 49 14.20 18.28 0.67
CA GLY A 49 14.91 19.13 -0.28
C GLY A 49 15.06 18.56 -1.68
N GLN A 50 14.58 17.35 -1.96
CA GLN A 50 14.48 16.83 -3.31
C GLN A 50 13.10 17.13 -3.91
N PRO A 51 13.01 17.56 -5.18
CA PRO A 51 11.72 17.75 -5.84
C PRO A 51 10.95 16.43 -5.93
N SER A 52 9.69 16.42 -5.49
CA SER A 52 8.78 15.28 -5.65
C SER A 52 7.44 15.75 -6.18
N SER A 53 6.82 14.93 -7.01
CA SER A 53 5.44 15.10 -7.48
C SER A 53 4.39 14.49 -6.55
N TYR A 54 4.82 13.87 -5.47
CA TYR A 54 3.94 13.12 -4.56
C TYR A 54 3.65 13.84 -3.25
N VAL A 55 4.39 14.91 -2.93
CA VAL A 55 4.11 15.77 -1.77
C VAL A 55 2.73 16.41 -1.87
N GLY A 56 2.15 16.75 -0.72
CA GLY A 56 0.88 17.46 -0.65
C GLY A 56 0.95 18.88 -1.23
N PRO A 57 -0.19 19.56 -1.40
CA PRO A 57 -0.23 20.96 -1.84
C PRO A 57 0.54 21.91 -0.92
N ASP A 58 0.76 21.51 0.33
CA ASP A 58 1.55 22.19 1.35
C ASP A 58 3.07 21.98 1.20
N GLY A 59 3.50 21.17 0.23
CA GLY A 59 4.90 20.84 0.00
C GLY A 59 5.48 19.82 0.99
N LEU A 60 4.63 19.23 1.85
CA LEU A 60 5.05 18.24 2.85
C LEU A 60 4.78 16.80 2.40
N SER A 61 5.57 15.88 2.91
CA SER A 61 5.28 14.44 2.86
C SER A 61 3.88 14.16 3.38
N LYS A 62 3.17 13.21 2.77
CA LYS A 62 1.84 12.78 3.22
C LYS A 62 1.87 12.08 4.58
N VAL A 63 3.03 11.56 4.98
CA VAL A 63 3.30 10.99 6.31
C VAL A 63 4.30 11.82 7.10
N ALA A 64 4.33 13.13 6.88
CA ALA A 64 5.13 14.03 7.70
C ALA A 64 4.76 13.89 9.19
N PRO A 65 5.74 13.98 10.13
CA PRO A 65 5.48 13.80 11.56
C PRO A 65 4.34 14.67 12.12
N GLU A 66 4.19 15.91 11.64
CA GLU A 66 3.10 16.79 12.01
C GLU A 66 1.73 16.28 11.51
N LYS A 67 1.65 15.70 10.31
CA LYS A 67 0.42 15.10 9.76
C LYS A 67 0.06 13.82 10.51
N MET A 68 1.05 12.97 10.83
CA MET A 68 0.85 11.80 11.68
C MET A 68 0.28 12.21 13.06
N ARG A 69 0.82 13.28 13.67
CA ARG A 69 0.28 13.80 14.93
C ARG A 69 -1.14 14.33 14.78
N ALA A 70 -1.41 15.09 13.73
CA ALA A 70 -2.72 15.70 13.49
C ALA A 70 -3.82 14.64 13.29
N GLY A 71 -3.54 13.58 12.53
CA GLY A 71 -4.49 12.50 12.28
C GLY A 71 -4.48 11.39 13.33
N GLY A 72 -3.54 11.40 14.28
CA GLY A 72 -3.42 10.35 15.28
C GLY A 72 -2.83 9.05 14.74
N LEU A 73 -2.05 9.09 13.65
CA LEU A 73 -1.32 7.93 13.14
C LEU A 73 -0.07 7.70 14.01
N ASP A 74 0.03 6.56 14.69
CA ASP A 74 1.10 6.27 15.62
C ASP A 74 2.37 5.78 14.94
N ALA A 75 2.25 4.95 13.91
CA ALA A 75 3.41 4.41 13.23
C ALA A 75 3.18 4.26 11.72
N VAL A 76 4.29 4.28 10.98
CA VAL A 76 4.32 4.00 9.55
C VAL A 76 5.50 3.09 9.22
N VAL A 77 5.27 2.08 8.38
CA VAL A 77 6.35 1.39 7.68
C VAL A 77 6.82 2.31 6.57
N MET A 78 7.89 3.03 6.83
CA MET A 78 8.47 3.96 5.85
C MET A 78 9.49 3.21 5.00
N THR A 79 9.23 3.18 3.70
CA THR A 79 9.90 2.26 2.79
C THR A 79 10.88 2.98 1.89
N ALA A 80 12.08 2.40 1.77
CA ALA A 80 13.00 2.69 0.68
C ALA A 80 12.56 1.87 -0.54
N ALA A 81 12.02 2.56 -1.56
CA ALA A 81 11.39 1.94 -2.72
C ALA A 81 12.11 2.31 -4.01
N VAL A 82 12.75 1.34 -4.64
CA VAL A 82 13.52 1.58 -5.87
C VAL A 82 12.74 1.14 -7.10
N GLY A 83 12.55 2.07 -8.03
CA GLY A 83 11.97 1.80 -9.34
C GLY A 83 12.83 0.89 -10.21
N PRO A 84 12.36 0.50 -11.41
CA PRO A 84 13.09 -0.35 -12.34
C PRO A 84 14.45 0.22 -12.70
N LYS A 85 15.47 -0.64 -12.75
CA LYS A 85 16.83 -0.34 -13.24
C LYS A 85 17.28 -1.47 -14.15
N PRO A 86 18.23 -1.21 -15.06
CA PRO A 86 18.86 -2.26 -15.84
C PRO A 86 19.45 -3.37 -14.95
N ARG A 87 19.20 -4.62 -15.25
CA ARG A 87 19.69 -5.77 -14.48
C ARG A 87 21.17 -6.10 -14.77
N THR A 88 22.02 -5.07 -14.60
CA THR A 88 23.49 -5.10 -14.78
C THR A 88 24.18 -4.75 -13.45
N ALA A 89 25.47 -5.01 -13.36
CA ALA A 89 26.24 -4.64 -12.16
C ALA A 89 26.11 -3.15 -11.81
N ALA A 90 26.10 -2.25 -12.81
CA ALA A 90 25.91 -0.82 -12.60
C ALA A 90 24.49 -0.49 -12.12
N GLY A 91 23.46 -1.09 -12.72
CA GLY A 91 22.07 -0.86 -12.31
C GLY A 91 21.78 -1.40 -10.90
N TYR A 92 22.36 -2.52 -10.51
CA TYR A 92 22.25 -3.03 -9.12
C TYR A 92 22.97 -2.13 -8.13
N ALA A 93 24.15 -1.58 -8.50
CA ALA A 93 24.87 -0.63 -7.64
C ALA A 93 24.09 0.67 -7.47
N GLU A 94 23.48 1.18 -8.55
CA GLU A 94 22.62 2.36 -8.52
C GLU A 94 21.38 2.12 -7.63
N ALA A 95 20.69 0.98 -7.80
CA ALA A 95 19.53 0.61 -6.99
C ALA A 95 19.87 0.56 -5.49
N ARG A 96 21.02 -0.03 -5.15
CA ARG A 96 21.51 -0.10 -3.77
C ARG A 96 21.81 1.29 -3.21
N ALA A 97 22.49 2.15 -3.97
CA ALA A 97 22.84 3.49 -3.53
C ALA A 97 21.60 4.37 -3.27
N ILE A 98 20.55 4.24 -4.12
CA ILE A 98 19.28 4.92 -3.91
C ILE A 98 18.65 4.45 -2.60
N ALA A 99 18.51 3.13 -2.38
CA ALA A 99 17.92 2.59 -1.18
C ALA A 99 18.69 2.97 0.11
N GLU A 100 20.02 2.95 0.07
CA GLU A 100 20.86 3.40 1.20
C GLU A 100 20.65 4.89 1.50
N SER A 101 20.50 5.74 0.47
CA SER A 101 20.17 7.16 0.65
C SER A 101 18.79 7.37 1.25
N GLU A 102 17.79 6.63 0.79
CA GLU A 102 16.41 6.68 1.31
C GLU A 102 16.34 6.18 2.76
N LEU A 103 17.00 5.07 3.09
CA LEU A 103 17.08 4.57 4.45
C LEU A 103 17.79 5.57 5.38
N SER A 104 18.87 6.21 4.91
CA SER A 104 19.54 7.26 5.68
C SER A 104 18.60 8.43 5.97
N ALA A 105 17.81 8.88 4.97
CA ALA A 105 16.85 9.96 5.17
C ALA A 105 15.77 9.60 6.21
N ILE A 106 15.31 8.34 6.26
CA ILE A 106 14.35 7.88 7.28
C ILE A 106 15.00 7.87 8.67
N VAL A 107 16.24 7.40 8.78
CA VAL A 107 17.00 7.40 10.04
C VAL A 107 17.23 8.83 10.53
N ASP A 108 17.61 9.74 9.64
CA ASP A 108 17.82 11.16 9.96
C ASP A 108 16.52 11.83 10.42
N LEU A 109 15.38 11.52 9.76
CA LEU A 109 14.06 11.98 10.19
C LEU A 109 13.74 11.53 11.62
N ALA A 110 14.03 10.29 11.96
CA ALA A 110 13.79 9.74 13.30
C ALA A 110 14.80 10.29 14.33
N ALA A 111 16.02 10.60 13.91
CA ALA A 111 17.07 11.13 14.77
C ALA A 111 16.88 12.62 15.12
N ASP A 112 16.11 13.36 14.35
CA ASP A 112 15.82 14.77 14.64
C ASP A 112 14.83 14.87 15.83
N PRO A 113 15.27 15.45 16.99
CA PRO A 113 14.41 15.56 18.16
C PRO A 113 13.14 16.42 17.92
N ALA A 114 13.15 17.32 16.92
CA ALA A 114 12.00 18.13 16.58
C ALA A 114 10.83 17.30 16.03
N ASN A 115 11.13 16.17 15.40
CA ASN A 115 10.13 15.27 14.84
C ASN A 115 9.41 14.42 15.90
N GLN A 116 10.05 14.17 17.05
CA GLN A 116 9.50 13.28 18.10
C GLN A 116 9.07 11.92 17.56
N VAL A 117 9.92 11.33 16.73
CA VAL A 117 9.72 10.04 16.07
C VAL A 117 10.74 9.04 16.60
N THR A 118 10.29 7.83 16.89
CA THR A 118 11.14 6.70 17.30
C THR A 118 11.37 5.78 16.10
N LEU A 119 12.62 5.43 15.80
CA LEU A 119 12.93 4.33 14.90
C LEU A 119 12.69 3.01 15.63
N ALA A 120 11.62 2.30 15.30
CA ALA A 120 11.26 1.03 15.95
C ALA A 120 11.85 -0.15 15.15
N THR A 121 12.72 -0.91 15.76
CA THR A 121 13.32 -2.14 15.21
C THR A 121 12.83 -3.41 15.91
N THR A 122 11.97 -3.27 16.91
CA THR A 122 11.28 -4.37 17.60
C THR A 122 9.85 -3.96 17.95
N THR A 123 8.97 -4.95 18.13
CA THR A 123 7.60 -4.69 18.59
C THR A 123 7.58 -4.03 19.98
N ASN A 124 8.52 -4.33 20.86
CA ASN A 124 8.61 -3.67 22.16
C ASN A 124 8.89 -2.16 22.02
N MET A 125 9.84 -1.75 21.17
CA MET A 125 10.12 -0.33 20.91
C MET A 125 8.90 0.38 20.35
N LEU A 126 8.16 -0.26 19.42
CA LEU A 126 6.92 0.28 18.87
C LEU A 126 5.86 0.51 19.96
N LEU A 127 5.63 -0.48 20.83
CA LEU A 127 4.67 -0.38 21.92
C LEU A 127 5.10 0.64 23.00
N GLU A 128 6.39 0.80 23.26
CA GLU A 128 6.93 1.81 24.16
C GLU A 128 6.73 3.23 23.60
N ALA A 129 6.98 3.44 22.30
CA ALA A 129 6.72 4.70 21.61
C ALA A 129 5.24 5.10 21.73
N HIS A 130 4.33 4.17 21.47
CA HIS A 130 2.90 4.42 21.62
C HIS A 130 2.52 4.82 23.07
N ARG A 131 2.99 4.08 24.08
CA ARG A 131 2.75 4.44 25.51
C ARG A 131 3.30 5.82 25.85
N ALA A 132 4.43 6.21 25.25
CA ALA A 132 5.05 7.51 25.42
C ALA A 132 4.39 8.61 24.55
N ARG A 133 3.35 8.27 23.74
CA ARG A 133 2.70 9.15 22.77
C ARG A 133 3.66 9.75 21.75
N GLN A 134 4.72 9.03 21.44
CA GLN A 134 5.64 9.34 20.35
C GLN A 134 5.19 8.61 19.08
N ARG A 135 5.46 9.21 17.92
CA ARG A 135 5.28 8.53 16.65
C ARG A 135 6.44 7.56 16.39
N ALA A 136 6.21 6.56 15.56
CA ALA A 136 7.24 5.60 15.22
C ALA A 136 7.36 5.42 13.71
N VAL A 137 8.58 5.12 13.26
CA VAL A 137 8.83 4.62 11.90
C VAL A 137 9.45 3.23 12.00
N ILE A 138 9.05 2.36 11.09
CA ILE A 138 9.60 1.02 10.88
C ILE A 138 10.21 1.02 9.49
N LEU A 139 11.44 0.55 9.32
CA LEU A 139 12.08 0.54 8.01
C LEU A 139 11.54 -0.58 7.13
N GLY A 140 11.10 -0.21 5.92
CA GLY A 140 10.76 -1.11 4.83
C GLY A 140 11.78 -1.05 3.69
N LEU A 141 11.86 -2.12 2.90
CA LEU A 141 12.66 -2.20 1.67
C LEU A 141 11.80 -2.78 0.56
N GLN A 142 11.71 -2.09 -0.57
CA GLN A 142 10.94 -2.55 -1.72
C GLN A 142 11.80 -2.63 -2.99
N ASN A 143 11.75 -3.78 -3.64
CA ASN A 143 12.44 -4.21 -4.85
C ASN A 143 13.82 -4.85 -4.59
N ALA A 144 13.87 -6.18 -4.76
CA ALA A 144 15.10 -6.96 -4.59
C ALA A 144 16.21 -6.67 -5.62
N LEU A 145 16.00 -5.78 -6.60
CA LEU A 145 17.09 -5.17 -7.38
C LEU A 145 18.19 -4.60 -6.47
N ILE A 146 17.81 -4.06 -5.33
CA ILE A 146 18.68 -3.51 -4.28
C ILE A 146 19.67 -4.56 -3.75
N LEU A 147 19.29 -5.82 -3.74
CA LEU A 147 20.11 -6.95 -3.28
C LEU A 147 21.09 -7.46 -4.35
N GLY A 148 21.02 -6.92 -5.58
CA GLY A 148 21.77 -7.43 -6.72
C GLY A 148 21.32 -8.84 -7.08
N ARG A 149 22.20 -9.82 -6.92
CA ARG A 149 21.91 -11.26 -7.13
C ARG A 149 22.29 -12.10 -5.90
N ARG A 150 22.14 -11.53 -4.69
CA ARG A 150 22.61 -12.17 -3.45
C ARG A 150 21.51 -12.14 -2.41
N ALA A 151 20.89 -13.28 -2.13
CA ALA A 151 19.86 -13.39 -1.08
C ALA A 151 20.41 -13.00 0.33
N ASN A 152 21.68 -13.29 0.62
CA ASN A 152 22.30 -12.92 1.89
C ASN A 152 22.59 -11.40 2.03
N ALA A 153 22.42 -10.59 0.98
CA ALA A 153 22.49 -9.15 1.12
C ALA A 153 21.35 -8.56 2.00
N ILE A 154 20.31 -9.36 2.26
CA ILE A 154 19.25 -9.06 3.24
C ILE A 154 19.86 -8.81 4.64
N ASP A 155 20.95 -9.50 5.01
CA ASP A 155 21.60 -9.39 6.30
C ASP A 155 22.08 -7.96 6.56
N ASP A 156 22.64 -7.30 5.54
CA ASP A 156 23.13 -5.93 5.64
C ASP A 156 21.97 -4.97 5.98
N PHE A 157 20.84 -5.12 5.29
CA PHE A 157 19.66 -4.26 5.48
C PHE A 157 18.93 -4.56 6.79
N TYR A 158 18.83 -5.83 7.18
CA TYR A 158 18.28 -6.20 8.48
C TYR A 158 19.12 -5.63 9.65
N ALA A 159 20.44 -5.70 9.53
CA ALA A 159 21.37 -5.11 10.50
C ALA A 159 21.24 -3.57 10.54
N ALA A 160 20.94 -2.92 9.40
CA ALA A 160 20.66 -1.50 9.33
C ALA A 160 19.27 -1.11 9.89
N GLY A 161 18.45 -2.08 10.31
CA GLY A 161 17.16 -1.83 10.96
C GLY A 161 15.93 -2.15 10.12
N VAL A 162 16.07 -2.56 8.86
CA VAL A 162 14.93 -2.95 8.02
C VAL A 162 14.20 -4.16 8.60
N ARG A 163 12.87 -4.11 8.63
CA ARG A 163 12.02 -5.18 9.17
C ARG A 163 11.00 -5.71 8.17
N VAL A 164 10.62 -4.93 7.17
CA VAL A 164 9.67 -5.34 6.12
C VAL A 164 10.40 -5.40 4.78
N PHE A 165 10.25 -6.51 4.06
CA PHE A 165 10.96 -6.77 2.81
C PHE A 165 9.99 -7.18 1.69
N ALA A 166 9.82 -6.33 0.68
CA ALA A 166 9.08 -6.61 -0.55
C ALA A 166 10.04 -6.93 -1.70
N LEU A 167 9.86 -8.08 -2.36
CA LEU A 167 10.80 -8.54 -3.39
C LEU A 167 10.63 -7.86 -4.73
N THR A 168 9.47 -7.27 -5.03
CA THR A 168 9.22 -6.63 -6.33
C THR A 168 8.67 -5.22 -6.19
N HIS A 169 8.89 -4.45 -7.25
CA HIS A 169 8.17 -3.24 -7.61
C HIS A 169 7.64 -3.42 -9.05
N MET A 170 7.77 -2.46 -9.96
CA MET A 170 7.54 -2.67 -11.41
C MET A 170 8.68 -3.46 -12.04
N GLY A 171 8.34 -4.32 -12.98
CA GLY A 171 9.27 -5.20 -13.70
C GLY A 171 9.68 -6.42 -12.90
N HIS A 172 10.02 -7.48 -13.63
CA HIS A 172 10.61 -8.67 -13.05
C HIS A 172 12.04 -8.38 -12.59
N ASN A 173 12.51 -9.12 -11.60
CA ASN A 173 13.90 -9.03 -11.15
C ASN A 173 14.48 -10.45 -10.94
N ALA A 174 15.72 -10.58 -10.49
CA ALA A 174 16.37 -11.88 -10.33
C ALA A 174 15.71 -12.78 -9.26
N PHE A 175 14.79 -12.28 -8.45
CA PHE A 175 14.17 -12.99 -7.33
C PHE A 175 12.75 -13.44 -7.62
N ALA A 176 11.96 -12.62 -8.33
CA ALA A 176 10.55 -12.89 -8.51
C ALA A 176 9.93 -12.19 -9.73
N ASP A 177 8.82 -12.75 -10.19
CA ASP A 177 7.95 -12.11 -11.15
C ASP A 177 7.07 -11.07 -10.45
N SER A 178 7.01 -9.87 -11.04
CA SER A 178 6.15 -8.77 -10.61
C SER A 178 4.73 -8.92 -11.16
N SER A 179 3.74 -8.42 -10.44
CA SER A 179 2.36 -8.23 -10.94
C SER A 179 2.27 -7.16 -12.04
N ARG A 180 3.34 -6.39 -12.24
CA ARG A 180 3.46 -5.34 -13.25
C ARG A 180 4.71 -5.57 -14.11
N PRO A 181 4.66 -6.48 -15.10
CA PRO A 181 5.70 -6.60 -16.11
C PRO A 181 6.03 -5.24 -16.72
N LEU A 182 7.31 -4.94 -16.87
CA LEU A 182 7.76 -3.65 -17.38
C LEU A 182 7.40 -3.50 -18.86
N PHE A 183 6.91 -2.34 -19.25
CA PHE A 183 6.76 -1.99 -20.66
C PHE A 183 8.07 -1.40 -21.19
N ASP A 184 8.58 -1.96 -22.28
CA ASP A 184 9.74 -1.42 -22.98
C ASP A 184 9.26 -0.56 -24.17
N ALA A 185 9.32 0.76 -24.01
CA ALA A 185 8.89 1.70 -25.02
C ALA A 185 9.71 1.62 -26.30
N ALA A 186 10.98 1.21 -26.24
CA ALA A 186 11.84 1.04 -27.42
C ALA A 186 11.43 -0.18 -28.28
N LEU A 187 10.94 -1.22 -27.62
CA LEU A 187 10.42 -2.43 -28.28
C LEU A 187 8.91 -2.37 -28.54
N GLY A 188 8.20 -1.42 -27.93
CA GLY A 188 6.74 -1.31 -28.00
C GLY A 188 6.01 -2.52 -27.40
N SER A 189 6.62 -3.20 -26.43
CA SER A 189 6.08 -4.41 -25.84
C SER A 189 6.39 -4.53 -24.35
N ARG A 190 5.57 -5.32 -23.64
CA ARG A 190 5.84 -5.66 -22.24
C ARG A 190 6.81 -6.83 -22.13
N GLU A 191 7.50 -6.92 -20.99
CA GLU A 191 8.10 -8.17 -20.52
C GLU A 191 7.07 -9.30 -20.60
N ALA A 192 7.52 -10.54 -20.74
CA ALA A 192 6.62 -11.70 -20.64
C ALA A 192 5.84 -11.64 -19.32
N THR A 193 4.65 -12.26 -19.29
CA THR A 193 3.81 -12.31 -18.08
C THR A 193 4.55 -12.96 -16.89
N ALA A 194 5.49 -13.86 -17.15
CA ALA A 194 6.33 -14.50 -16.16
C ALA A 194 7.71 -14.79 -16.76
N GLU A 195 8.77 -14.54 -15.99
CA GLU A 195 10.14 -14.89 -16.32
C GLU A 195 10.57 -16.16 -15.57
N HIS A 196 10.14 -16.29 -14.30
CA HIS A 196 10.52 -17.39 -13.41
C HIS A 196 9.37 -18.38 -13.15
N GLY A 197 8.17 -18.09 -13.64
CA GLY A 197 6.97 -18.81 -13.23
C GLY A 197 6.63 -18.60 -11.77
N GLY A 198 6.92 -17.41 -11.25
CA GLY A 198 6.70 -16.96 -9.87
C GLY A 198 8.00 -16.55 -9.17
N LEU A 199 8.44 -17.33 -8.18
CA LEU A 199 9.72 -17.13 -7.49
C LEU A 199 10.85 -17.88 -8.20
N SER A 200 12.00 -17.22 -8.36
CA SER A 200 13.26 -17.91 -8.67
C SER A 200 13.82 -18.63 -7.41
N ASP A 201 14.91 -19.39 -7.59
CA ASP A 201 15.63 -19.99 -6.45
C ASP A 201 16.20 -18.90 -5.51
N LEU A 202 16.64 -17.76 -6.06
CA LEU A 202 17.06 -16.61 -5.26
C LEU A 202 15.91 -16.02 -4.47
N GLY A 203 14.70 -15.94 -5.03
CA GLY A 203 13.51 -15.49 -4.33
C GLY A 203 13.14 -16.40 -3.15
N ARG A 204 13.19 -17.70 -3.36
CA ARG A 204 12.97 -18.70 -2.28
C ARG A 204 14.00 -18.56 -1.17
N ALA A 205 15.28 -18.45 -1.53
CA ALA A 205 16.36 -18.26 -0.56
C ALA A 205 16.24 -16.93 0.21
N ALA A 206 15.78 -15.86 -0.48
CA ALA A 206 15.53 -14.56 0.16
C ALA A 206 14.42 -14.65 1.22
N ILE A 207 13.29 -15.29 0.90
CA ILE A 207 12.18 -15.48 1.86
C ILE A 207 12.64 -16.28 3.07
N GLN A 208 13.35 -17.39 2.85
CA GLN A 208 13.91 -18.19 3.94
C GLN A 208 14.87 -17.36 4.82
N ARG A 209 15.70 -16.50 4.20
CA ARG A 209 16.60 -15.62 4.94
C ARG A 209 15.88 -14.55 5.73
N ILE A 210 14.84 -13.92 5.16
CA ILE A 210 14.00 -12.95 5.88
C ILE A 210 13.37 -13.61 7.12
N ASN A 211 12.80 -14.80 6.96
CA ASN A 211 12.21 -15.55 8.09
C ASN A 211 13.26 -15.87 9.18
N ALA A 212 14.44 -16.36 8.79
CA ALA A 212 15.51 -16.71 9.72
C ALA A 212 16.01 -15.48 10.54
N LEU A 213 15.96 -14.29 9.95
CA LEU A 213 16.32 -13.04 10.63
C LEU A 213 15.18 -12.46 11.49
N GLY A 214 13.95 -12.97 11.38
CA GLY A 214 12.78 -12.38 12.04
C GLY A 214 12.24 -11.15 11.32
N GLY A 215 12.49 -11.04 10.02
CA GLY A 215 11.88 -10.03 9.14
C GLY A 215 10.49 -10.45 8.67
N ILE A 216 9.73 -9.49 8.18
CA ILE A 216 8.40 -9.65 7.62
C ILE A 216 8.51 -9.72 6.09
N VAL A 217 7.96 -10.77 5.50
CA VAL A 217 7.84 -10.91 4.04
C VAL A 217 6.61 -10.15 3.57
N ASP A 218 6.82 -9.20 2.67
CA ASP A 218 5.73 -8.46 1.99
C ASP A 218 5.55 -9.01 0.58
N ILE A 219 4.32 -9.45 0.28
CA ILE A 219 3.96 -10.01 -1.01
C ILE A 219 3.31 -8.98 -1.96
N SER A 220 3.16 -7.73 -1.52
CA SER A 220 2.64 -6.67 -2.41
C SER A 220 3.49 -6.57 -3.67
N GLN A 221 2.80 -6.42 -4.81
CA GLN A 221 3.41 -6.33 -6.15
C GLN A 221 4.07 -7.62 -6.69
N LEU A 222 4.10 -8.72 -5.96
CA LEU A 222 4.42 -10.01 -6.55
C LEU A 222 3.35 -10.41 -7.59
N SER A 223 3.75 -11.14 -8.63
CA SER A 223 2.78 -11.82 -9.47
C SER A 223 1.96 -12.81 -8.62
N LYS A 224 0.73 -13.12 -9.05
CA LYS A 224 -0.11 -14.08 -8.31
C LYS A 224 0.64 -15.38 -8.00
N GLN A 225 1.35 -15.92 -9.01
CA GLN A 225 2.10 -17.17 -8.82
C GLN A 225 3.25 -17.00 -7.83
N ALA A 226 3.96 -15.86 -7.87
CA ALA A 226 5.03 -15.57 -6.92
C ALA A 226 4.49 -15.39 -5.50
N ALA A 227 3.34 -14.72 -5.33
CA ALA A 227 2.70 -14.53 -4.04
C ALA A 227 2.27 -15.86 -3.41
N LEU A 228 1.61 -16.74 -4.18
CA LEU A 228 1.22 -18.09 -3.72
C LEU A 228 2.44 -18.93 -3.34
N GLN A 229 3.51 -18.87 -4.14
CA GLN A 229 4.77 -19.57 -3.82
C GLN A 229 5.47 -18.98 -2.61
N ALA A 230 5.43 -17.63 -2.41
CA ALA A 230 6.00 -16.97 -1.25
C ALA A 230 5.32 -17.43 0.05
N MET A 231 3.99 -17.51 0.03
CA MET A 231 3.21 -18.04 1.16
C MET A 231 3.50 -19.51 1.45
N ALA A 232 3.74 -20.32 0.40
CA ALA A 232 4.08 -21.75 0.57
C ALA A 232 5.51 -21.96 1.11
N VAL A 233 6.43 -21.03 0.87
CA VAL A 233 7.85 -21.09 1.32
C VAL A 233 8.04 -20.44 2.68
N SER A 234 7.28 -19.40 2.98
CA SER A 234 7.43 -18.66 4.24
C SER A 234 7.04 -19.51 5.44
N THR A 235 7.89 -19.50 6.48
CA THR A 235 7.64 -20.15 7.77
C THR A 235 6.94 -19.25 8.77
N THR A 236 6.78 -17.96 8.42
CA THR A 236 6.05 -16.97 9.21
C THR A 236 4.92 -16.38 8.37
N PRO A 237 3.84 -15.87 9.00
CA PRO A 237 2.79 -15.17 8.26
C PRO A 237 3.34 -14.00 7.46
N VAL A 238 2.82 -13.82 6.23
CA VAL A 238 3.21 -12.74 5.33
C VAL A 238 2.27 -11.54 5.45
N ILE A 239 2.68 -10.39 4.92
CA ILE A 239 1.77 -9.28 4.69
C ILE A 239 1.65 -8.98 3.19
N ALA A 240 0.51 -8.44 2.77
CA ALA A 240 0.41 -7.59 1.61
C ALA A 240 0.29 -6.16 2.14
N SER A 241 1.36 -5.39 2.10
CA SER A 241 1.46 -4.11 2.80
C SER A 241 0.60 -3.00 2.18
N HIS A 242 0.25 -3.11 0.88
CA HIS A 242 -0.58 -2.12 0.15
C HIS A 242 -1.25 -2.80 -1.06
N SER A 243 -2.38 -3.47 -0.84
CA SER A 243 -3.10 -4.21 -1.89
C SER A 243 -4.60 -4.21 -1.64
N ASN A 244 -5.39 -4.31 -2.72
CA ASN A 244 -6.84 -4.28 -2.64
C ASN A 244 -7.47 -5.57 -3.21
N ALA A 245 -8.80 -5.69 -3.23
CA ALA A 245 -9.51 -6.86 -3.72
C ALA A 245 -9.71 -6.81 -5.25
N ARG A 246 -9.21 -7.80 -5.97
CA ARG A 246 -9.38 -7.90 -7.45
C ARG A 246 -10.82 -8.14 -7.86
N ALA A 247 -11.62 -8.77 -7.00
CA ALA A 247 -13.03 -9.00 -7.27
C ALA A 247 -13.84 -7.71 -7.43
N LEU A 248 -13.40 -6.59 -6.80
CA LEU A 248 -14.05 -5.29 -6.92
C LEU A 248 -13.41 -4.44 -8.02
N THR A 249 -12.10 -4.49 -8.16
CA THR A 249 -11.37 -3.80 -9.23
C THR A 249 -10.34 -4.73 -9.85
N ASN A 250 -10.60 -5.17 -11.07
CA ASN A 250 -9.78 -6.17 -11.78
C ASN A 250 -8.53 -5.54 -12.40
N VAL A 251 -7.56 -5.22 -11.56
CA VAL A 251 -6.21 -4.77 -11.96
C VAL A 251 -5.16 -5.72 -11.40
N SER A 252 -3.99 -5.75 -12.03
CA SER A 252 -2.93 -6.71 -11.68
C SER A 252 -2.36 -6.51 -10.25
N ARG A 253 -2.53 -5.30 -9.70
CA ARG A 253 -2.06 -4.91 -8.35
C ARG A 253 -2.96 -5.42 -7.22
N ASN A 254 -4.21 -5.77 -7.53
CA ASN A 254 -5.16 -6.27 -6.56
C ASN A 254 -5.09 -7.79 -6.43
N LEU A 255 -5.33 -8.30 -5.24
CA LEU A 255 -5.27 -9.71 -4.89
C LEU A 255 -6.53 -10.45 -5.33
N SER A 256 -6.36 -11.58 -5.97
CA SER A 256 -7.46 -12.49 -6.30
C SER A 256 -7.95 -13.20 -5.04
N ASP A 257 -9.17 -13.76 -5.12
CA ASP A 257 -9.77 -14.53 -4.05
C ASP A 257 -8.90 -15.70 -3.58
N GLU A 258 -8.20 -16.37 -4.50
CA GLU A 258 -7.27 -17.45 -4.17
C GLU A 258 -6.06 -16.93 -3.35
N GLU A 259 -5.54 -15.75 -3.67
CA GLU A 259 -4.47 -15.12 -2.89
C GLU A 259 -4.96 -14.71 -1.50
N LEU A 260 -6.18 -14.15 -1.40
CA LEU A 260 -6.80 -13.80 -0.11
C LEU A 260 -6.98 -15.04 0.77
N ASP A 261 -7.51 -16.14 0.22
CA ASP A 261 -7.70 -17.40 0.96
C ASP A 261 -6.35 -17.99 1.42
N ALA A 262 -5.32 -17.91 0.60
CA ALA A 262 -3.97 -18.36 0.95
C ALA A 262 -3.33 -17.47 2.05
N ILE A 263 -3.55 -16.15 2.03
CA ILE A 263 -3.11 -15.25 3.10
C ILE A 263 -3.74 -15.66 4.43
N ALA A 264 -5.06 -15.89 4.44
CA ALA A 264 -5.76 -16.34 5.65
C ALA A 264 -5.22 -17.67 6.17
N ALA A 265 -5.01 -18.64 5.26
CA ALA A 265 -4.49 -19.96 5.62
C ALA A 265 -3.11 -19.91 6.28
N THR A 266 -2.28 -18.92 5.96
CA THR A 266 -0.96 -18.70 6.56
C THR A 266 -1.00 -17.76 7.78
N GLY A 267 -2.15 -17.21 8.13
CA GLY A 267 -2.30 -16.25 9.22
C GLY A 267 -1.82 -14.82 8.86
N GLY A 268 -1.65 -14.54 7.57
CA GLY A 268 -1.17 -13.26 7.03
C GLY A 268 -2.18 -12.12 7.13
N VAL A 269 -1.82 -10.94 6.60
CA VAL A 269 -2.64 -9.72 6.63
C VAL A 269 -2.58 -8.98 5.29
N VAL A 270 -3.73 -8.52 4.81
CA VAL A 270 -3.87 -7.62 3.66
C VAL A 270 -4.11 -6.20 4.17
N HIS A 271 -3.27 -5.27 3.78
CA HIS A 271 -3.44 -3.86 4.11
C HIS A 271 -4.00 -3.12 2.90
N ILE A 272 -5.15 -2.47 3.09
CA ILE A 272 -5.94 -1.82 2.03
C ILE A 272 -5.39 -0.42 1.77
N ALA A 273 -5.23 -0.09 0.47
CA ALA A 273 -4.60 1.14 0.02
C ALA A 273 -5.60 2.13 -0.59
N PRO A 274 -5.51 3.43 -0.23
CA PRO A 274 -6.31 4.51 -0.82
C PRO A 274 -5.74 4.96 -2.17
N PHE A 275 -5.60 4.04 -3.12
CA PHE A 275 -5.04 4.34 -4.43
C PHE A 275 -6.12 4.28 -5.52
N ALA A 276 -6.49 5.43 -6.10
CA ALA A 276 -7.61 5.55 -7.04
C ALA A 276 -7.52 4.58 -8.23
N GLY A 277 -6.30 4.31 -8.74
CA GLY A 277 -6.09 3.37 -9.83
C GLY A 277 -6.34 1.90 -9.48
N TYR A 278 -6.60 1.57 -8.22
CA TYR A 278 -6.90 0.21 -7.72
C TYR A 278 -8.30 0.09 -7.13
N LEU A 279 -9.11 1.18 -7.17
CA LEU A 279 -10.40 1.30 -6.48
C LEU A 279 -11.58 1.63 -7.42
N PHE A 280 -11.38 1.79 -8.72
CA PHE A 280 -12.44 2.15 -9.67
C PHE A 280 -13.28 0.93 -10.10
N ASP A 281 -14.47 1.19 -10.68
CA ASP A 281 -15.29 0.12 -11.27
C ASP A 281 -14.67 -0.36 -12.59
N SER A 282 -13.93 -1.44 -12.55
CA SER A 282 -13.30 -2.07 -13.72
C SER A 282 -14.27 -2.89 -14.58
N SER A 283 -15.52 -3.05 -14.18
CA SER A 283 -16.54 -3.75 -14.97
C SER A 283 -17.21 -2.86 -16.03
N ASP A 284 -17.07 -1.54 -15.90
CA ASP A 284 -17.62 -0.55 -16.82
C ASP A 284 -16.81 -0.49 -18.13
N GLN A 285 -17.32 -1.13 -19.17
CA GLN A 285 -16.71 -1.15 -20.51
C GLN A 285 -16.67 0.24 -21.17
N THR A 286 -17.58 1.15 -20.80
CA THR A 286 -17.58 2.53 -21.30
C THR A 286 -16.40 3.29 -20.71
N LEU A 287 -16.16 3.11 -19.43
CA LEU A 287 -15.02 3.67 -18.72
C LEU A 287 -13.69 3.11 -19.29
N ASP A 288 -13.55 1.78 -19.46
CA ASP A 288 -12.37 1.17 -20.06
C ASP A 288 -12.06 1.76 -21.45
N THR A 289 -13.06 1.86 -22.31
CA THR A 289 -12.92 2.45 -23.66
C THR A 289 -12.47 3.93 -23.59
N ALA A 290 -13.00 4.69 -22.63
CA ALA A 290 -12.62 6.09 -22.45
C ALA A 290 -11.17 6.22 -21.95
N ILE A 291 -10.73 5.39 -21.01
CA ILE A 291 -9.36 5.34 -20.51
C ILE A 291 -8.39 5.02 -21.66
N ARG A 292 -8.65 3.98 -22.45
CA ARG A 292 -7.84 3.61 -23.63
C ARG A 292 -7.68 4.76 -24.61
N ARG A 293 -8.76 5.49 -24.87
CA ARG A 293 -8.74 6.68 -25.74
C ARG A 293 -7.84 7.79 -25.17
N VAL A 294 -7.93 8.08 -23.88
CA VAL A 294 -7.09 9.10 -23.22
C VAL A 294 -5.62 8.70 -23.29
N ARG A 295 -5.30 7.43 -23.06
CA ARG A 295 -3.94 6.89 -23.17
C ARG A 295 -3.37 7.04 -24.58
N ARG A 296 -4.13 6.64 -25.61
CA ARG A 296 -3.75 6.80 -27.01
C ARG A 296 -3.50 8.28 -27.38
N ASN A 297 -4.34 9.20 -26.90
CA ASN A 297 -4.17 10.63 -27.14
C ASN A 297 -2.91 11.20 -26.48
N ALA A 298 -2.49 10.62 -25.36
CA ALA A 298 -1.24 10.97 -24.68
C ALA A 298 0.02 10.32 -25.29
N GLY A 299 -0.14 9.49 -26.32
CA GLY A 299 0.98 8.84 -27.03
C GLY A 299 1.61 7.67 -26.27
N ILE A 300 0.87 7.05 -25.31
CA ILE A 300 1.28 5.85 -24.58
C ILE A 300 0.39 4.66 -24.97
N ASP A 301 0.85 3.45 -24.66
CA ASP A 301 0.12 2.23 -24.93
C ASP A 301 -1.30 2.30 -24.38
N GLU A 302 -2.28 1.93 -25.22
CA GLU A 302 -3.68 1.89 -24.79
C GLU A 302 -4.00 0.71 -23.88
N ASP A 303 -3.23 -0.37 -23.98
CA ASP A 303 -3.31 -1.49 -23.03
C ASP A 303 -2.63 -1.12 -21.72
N TYR A 304 -3.29 -1.41 -20.61
CA TYR A 304 -2.82 -1.02 -19.29
C TYR A 304 -3.10 -2.11 -18.24
N LEU A 305 -2.27 -2.16 -17.23
CA LEU A 305 -2.46 -2.97 -16.03
C LEU A 305 -3.22 -2.22 -14.93
N TYR A 306 -3.16 -0.89 -14.96
CA TYR A 306 -3.99 0.04 -14.18
C TYR A 306 -4.03 1.41 -14.89
N PRO A 307 -5.05 2.26 -14.68
CA PRO A 307 -5.34 3.41 -15.54
C PRO A 307 -4.22 4.44 -15.72
N PHE A 308 -3.41 4.66 -14.68
CA PHE A 308 -2.31 5.65 -14.70
C PHE A 308 -0.99 5.07 -15.21
N GLU A 309 -0.95 3.82 -15.63
CA GLU A 309 0.29 3.19 -16.07
C GLU A 309 0.95 3.95 -17.22
N LEU A 310 2.28 3.98 -17.23
CA LEU A 310 3.12 4.64 -18.24
C LEU A 310 3.03 6.18 -18.26
N TYR A 311 2.37 6.84 -17.31
CA TYR A 311 2.32 8.31 -17.28
C TYR A 311 3.73 8.95 -17.23
N TRP A 312 4.72 8.24 -16.69
CA TRP A 312 6.12 8.69 -16.61
C TRP A 312 6.82 8.70 -17.98
N GLU A 313 6.32 7.98 -18.98
CA GLU A 313 6.84 7.97 -20.35
C GLU A 313 6.41 9.21 -21.13
N ILE A 314 5.35 9.89 -20.71
CA ILE A 314 4.89 11.13 -21.31
C ILE A 314 5.91 12.23 -21.01
N LYS A 315 6.69 12.64 -22.02
CA LYS A 315 7.79 13.61 -21.86
C LYS A 315 7.28 15.04 -21.78
N ASP A 316 6.24 15.38 -22.53
CA ASP A 316 5.65 16.71 -22.50
C ASP A 316 4.82 16.87 -21.21
N THR A 317 5.20 17.87 -20.40
CA THR A 317 4.56 18.14 -19.11
C THR A 317 3.09 18.55 -19.25
N SER A 318 2.72 19.25 -20.33
CA SER A 318 1.33 19.67 -20.58
C SER A 318 0.48 18.45 -20.90
N VAL A 319 0.95 17.59 -21.83
CA VAL A 319 0.27 16.32 -22.19
C VAL A 319 0.16 15.40 -20.97
N LYS A 320 1.21 15.31 -20.16
CA LYS A 320 1.18 14.52 -18.90
C LYS A 320 0.11 15.04 -17.94
N THR A 321 0.06 16.35 -17.72
CA THR A 321 -0.93 16.99 -16.84
C THR A 321 -2.35 16.78 -17.36
N GLU A 322 -2.56 16.94 -18.66
CA GLU A 322 -3.85 16.69 -19.31
C GLU A 322 -4.28 15.22 -19.18
N PHE A 323 -3.36 14.28 -19.41
CA PHE A 323 -3.59 12.85 -19.23
C PHE A 323 -4.01 12.50 -17.79
N LEU A 324 -3.25 12.95 -16.78
CA LEU A 324 -3.56 12.67 -15.39
C LEU A 324 -4.90 13.27 -14.97
N THR A 325 -5.21 14.48 -15.44
CA THR A 325 -6.48 15.15 -15.17
C THR A 325 -7.64 14.41 -15.82
N ALA A 326 -7.48 14.00 -17.09
CA ALA A 326 -8.51 13.28 -17.83
C ALA A 326 -8.81 11.90 -17.20
N VAL A 327 -7.77 11.13 -16.83
CA VAL A 327 -7.96 9.83 -16.17
C VAL A 327 -8.65 10.01 -14.83
N ARG A 328 -8.22 10.96 -13.98
CA ARG A 328 -8.89 11.23 -12.70
C ARG A 328 -10.36 11.60 -12.90
N GLY A 329 -10.67 12.45 -13.90
CA GLY A 329 -12.05 12.81 -14.23
C GLY A 329 -12.90 11.63 -14.68
N LEU A 330 -12.30 10.67 -15.41
CA LEU A 330 -12.99 9.45 -15.85
C LEU A 330 -13.26 8.48 -14.70
N LEU A 331 -12.30 8.29 -13.80
CA LEU A 331 -12.45 7.39 -12.64
C LEU A 331 -13.54 7.88 -11.68
N GLY A 332 -13.91 9.17 -11.76
CA GLY A 332 -14.91 9.78 -10.89
C GLY A 332 -14.39 10.04 -9.46
N PRO A 333 -15.28 10.38 -8.54
CA PRO A 333 -14.92 10.66 -7.16
C PRO A 333 -14.64 9.35 -6.41
N ILE A 334 -13.40 8.91 -6.44
CA ILE A 334 -12.93 7.83 -5.56
C ILE A 334 -12.74 8.43 -4.17
N ASN A 335 -13.40 7.84 -3.20
CA ASN A 335 -13.45 8.34 -1.83
C ASN A 335 -13.19 7.23 -0.81
N LEU A 336 -13.16 7.60 0.47
CA LEU A 336 -12.93 6.68 1.58
C LEU A 336 -13.93 5.52 1.61
N ASP A 337 -15.20 5.73 1.26
CA ASP A 337 -16.19 4.65 1.22
C ASP A 337 -15.80 3.55 0.22
N THR A 338 -15.30 3.94 -0.96
CA THR A 338 -14.80 2.98 -1.95
C THR A 338 -13.64 2.14 -1.40
N MET A 339 -12.71 2.76 -0.68
CA MET A 339 -11.62 2.04 0.00
C MET A 339 -12.17 1.08 1.06
N LEU A 340 -13.12 1.54 1.86
CA LEU A 340 -13.73 0.72 2.91
C LEU A 340 -14.60 -0.43 2.34
N ASP A 341 -15.13 -0.31 1.12
CA ASP A 341 -15.79 -1.44 0.43
C ASP A 341 -14.80 -2.57 0.13
N HIS A 342 -13.56 -2.24 -0.26
CA HIS A 342 -12.50 -3.23 -0.43
C HIS A 342 -12.10 -3.86 0.91
N LEU A 343 -12.02 -3.07 1.98
CA LEU A 343 -11.75 -3.56 3.33
C LEU A 343 -12.87 -4.52 3.78
N ASP A 344 -14.12 -4.14 3.61
CA ASP A 344 -15.29 -4.98 3.92
C ASP A 344 -15.29 -6.29 3.15
N TYR A 345 -14.95 -6.25 1.85
CA TYR A 345 -14.86 -7.44 1.02
C TYR A 345 -13.85 -8.43 1.60
N VAL A 346 -12.64 -7.96 1.90
CA VAL A 346 -11.58 -8.79 2.46
C VAL A 346 -11.97 -9.30 3.84
N ALA A 347 -12.46 -8.43 4.74
CA ALA A 347 -12.88 -8.82 6.08
C ALA A 347 -14.02 -9.86 6.08
N LYS A 348 -15.00 -9.72 5.17
CA LYS A 348 -16.10 -10.68 5.01
C LYS A 348 -15.64 -12.02 4.44
N ARG A 349 -14.63 -12.01 3.57
CA ARG A 349 -14.11 -13.22 2.94
C ARG A 349 -13.22 -14.02 3.86
N ILE A 350 -12.24 -13.37 4.49
CA ILE A 350 -11.16 -14.08 5.20
C ILE A 350 -11.06 -13.74 6.69
N GLY A 351 -11.91 -12.87 7.19
CA GLY A 351 -11.93 -12.48 8.60
C GLY A 351 -11.19 -11.17 8.89
N VAL A 352 -11.64 -10.47 9.91
CA VAL A 352 -11.08 -9.17 10.33
C VAL A 352 -9.64 -9.29 10.85
N GLU A 353 -9.22 -10.48 11.27
CA GLU A 353 -7.87 -10.82 11.71
C GLU A 353 -6.83 -10.73 10.57
N HIS A 354 -7.29 -10.62 9.33
CA HIS A 354 -6.47 -10.63 8.13
C HIS A 354 -6.52 -9.33 7.34
N VAL A 355 -7.00 -8.24 7.96
CA VAL A 355 -7.15 -6.93 7.31
C VAL A 355 -6.40 -5.85 8.07
N GLY A 356 -5.81 -4.90 7.34
CA GLY A 356 -5.13 -3.73 7.88
C GLY A 356 -5.20 -2.53 6.92
N ILE A 357 -4.47 -1.47 7.28
CA ILE A 357 -4.33 -0.24 6.49
C ILE A 357 -2.88 -0.10 6.03
N GLY A 358 -2.68 0.19 4.72
CA GLY A 358 -1.36 0.47 4.17
C GLY A 358 -1.50 1.39 2.97
N THR A 359 -1.08 2.63 3.13
CA THR A 359 -1.58 3.73 2.30
C THR A 359 -0.94 3.86 0.93
N ASP A 360 0.29 3.41 0.76
CA ASP A 360 1.09 3.74 -0.43
C ASP A 360 1.23 5.26 -0.62
N PHE A 361 1.18 6.03 0.48
CA PHE A 361 1.40 7.48 0.45
C PHE A 361 2.81 7.80 -0.04
N ASN A 362 2.94 8.99 -0.65
CA ASN A 362 4.14 9.43 -1.35
C ASN A 362 4.49 8.58 -2.60
N HIS A 363 3.53 7.78 -3.11
CA HIS A 363 3.65 7.08 -4.40
C HIS A 363 2.44 7.30 -5.32
N GLY A 364 1.73 8.40 -5.15
CA GLY A 364 0.57 8.78 -5.97
C GLY A 364 -0.78 8.35 -5.40
N SER A 365 -0.82 7.78 -4.21
CA SER A 365 -2.05 7.47 -3.50
C SER A 365 -2.65 8.70 -2.80
N GLY A 366 -3.88 8.53 -2.31
CA GLY A 366 -4.70 9.55 -1.67
C GLY A 366 -6.02 9.74 -2.42
N ILE A 367 -7.12 9.71 -1.68
CA ILE A 367 -8.50 9.77 -2.18
C ILE A 367 -9.31 10.74 -1.31
N ASP A 368 -10.49 11.13 -1.77
CA ASP A 368 -11.35 12.01 -0.99
C ASP A 368 -11.68 11.40 0.38
N GLY A 369 -11.41 12.15 1.45
CA GLY A 369 -11.57 11.70 2.83
C GLY A 369 -10.38 10.96 3.42
N TYR A 370 -9.34 10.63 2.61
CA TYR A 370 -8.07 10.09 3.09
C TYR A 370 -6.92 10.49 2.14
N GLN A 371 -6.51 11.77 2.20
CA GLN A 371 -5.49 12.35 1.33
C GLN A 371 -4.08 12.19 1.86
N ASP A 372 -3.93 12.25 3.19
CA ASP A 372 -2.65 12.09 3.90
C ASP A 372 -2.89 11.62 5.34
N ALA A 373 -1.84 11.47 6.12
CA ALA A 373 -1.90 10.94 7.48
C ALA A 373 -2.79 11.78 8.42
N SER A 374 -3.04 13.06 8.12
CA SER A 374 -3.92 13.90 8.95
C SER A 374 -5.39 13.50 8.88
N ASP A 375 -5.77 12.72 7.87
CA ASP A 375 -7.13 12.20 7.67
C ASP A 375 -7.37 10.82 8.31
N ALA A 376 -6.40 10.24 9.02
CA ALA A 376 -6.48 8.86 9.53
C ALA A 376 -7.70 8.62 10.43
N LEU A 377 -8.14 9.61 11.19
CA LEU A 377 -9.35 9.54 12.01
C LEU A 377 -10.61 9.23 11.19
N ASN A 378 -10.68 9.68 9.93
CA ASN A 378 -11.83 9.44 9.05
C ASN A 378 -12.02 7.94 8.77
N VAL A 379 -10.92 7.18 8.67
CA VAL A 379 -10.98 5.71 8.52
C VAL A 379 -11.64 5.06 9.76
N THR A 380 -11.25 5.49 10.96
CA THR A 380 -11.87 4.99 12.22
C THR A 380 -13.37 5.31 12.26
N LEU A 381 -13.73 6.55 11.90
CA LEU A 381 -15.14 6.96 11.84
C LEU A 381 -15.93 6.14 10.80
N GLY A 382 -15.36 5.94 9.61
CA GLY A 382 -15.97 5.11 8.56
C GLY A 382 -16.17 3.65 8.99
N LEU A 383 -15.21 3.05 9.70
CA LEU A 383 -15.34 1.70 10.27
C LEU A 383 -16.44 1.62 11.32
N ILE A 384 -16.57 2.62 12.19
CA ILE A 384 -17.67 2.72 13.16
C ILE A 384 -19.02 2.77 12.46
N HIS A 385 -19.16 3.59 11.41
CA HIS A 385 -20.40 3.69 10.65
C HIS A 385 -20.77 2.37 9.92
N ARG A 386 -19.77 1.56 9.56
CA ARG A 386 -19.95 0.23 8.98
C ARG A 386 -20.22 -0.86 10.00
N GLY A 387 -20.27 -0.51 11.30
CA GLY A 387 -20.65 -1.40 12.38
C GLY A 387 -19.53 -2.29 12.93
N TYR A 388 -18.27 -1.98 12.62
CA TYR A 388 -17.13 -2.67 13.24
C TYR A 388 -17.09 -2.40 14.75
N SER A 389 -16.77 -3.42 15.52
CA SER A 389 -16.55 -3.27 16.95
C SER A 389 -15.23 -2.56 17.25
N ASP A 390 -15.09 -1.99 18.46
CA ASP A 390 -13.83 -1.37 18.89
C ASP A 390 -12.65 -2.34 18.78
N THR A 391 -12.87 -3.61 19.10
CA THR A 391 -11.85 -4.68 18.99
C THR A 391 -11.48 -4.96 17.53
N ASP A 392 -12.45 -4.94 16.61
CA ASP A 392 -12.16 -5.13 15.19
C ASP A 392 -11.35 -3.96 14.62
N ILE A 393 -11.72 -2.72 15.01
CA ILE A 393 -11.01 -1.51 14.59
C ILE A 393 -9.57 -1.51 15.12
N GLU A 394 -9.36 -1.93 16.37
CA GLU A 394 -8.03 -2.10 16.96
C GLU A 394 -7.18 -3.13 16.18
N LYS A 395 -7.77 -4.27 15.78
CA LYS A 395 -7.09 -5.26 14.93
C LYS A 395 -6.71 -4.68 13.57
N ILE A 396 -7.65 -4.01 12.90
CA ILE A 396 -7.46 -3.43 11.56
C ILE A 396 -6.34 -2.39 11.58
N TRP A 397 -6.32 -1.48 12.55
CA TRP A 397 -5.34 -0.42 12.60
C TRP A 397 -3.91 -0.88 12.92
N GLY A 398 -3.75 -1.77 13.89
CA GLY A 398 -2.39 -2.14 14.30
C GLY A 398 -2.23 -3.53 14.87
N GLY A 399 -3.28 -4.06 15.53
CA GLY A 399 -3.21 -5.35 16.22
C GLY A 399 -2.78 -6.51 15.32
N ASN A 400 -3.28 -6.54 14.08
CA ASN A 400 -2.92 -7.57 13.11
C ASN A 400 -1.46 -7.45 12.66
N PHE A 401 -0.96 -6.25 12.36
CA PHE A 401 0.43 -6.02 12.00
C PHE A 401 1.38 -6.41 13.15
N ILE A 402 1.08 -5.99 14.38
CA ILE A 402 1.87 -6.33 15.56
C ILE A 402 1.92 -7.85 15.76
N ARG A 403 0.81 -8.56 15.58
CA ARG A 403 0.75 -10.03 15.65
C ARG A 403 1.72 -10.68 14.65
N ILE A 404 1.76 -10.17 13.41
CA ILE A 404 2.69 -10.66 12.39
C ILE A 404 4.14 -10.44 12.83
N TRP A 405 4.47 -9.23 13.24
CA TRP A 405 5.85 -8.90 13.62
C TRP A 405 6.32 -9.67 14.84
N GLN A 406 5.48 -9.80 15.88
CA GLN A 406 5.77 -10.64 17.04
C GLN A 406 5.97 -12.12 16.67
N ASN A 407 5.24 -12.62 15.66
CA ASN A 407 5.45 -13.97 15.17
C ASN A 407 6.82 -14.13 14.51
N ALA A 408 7.21 -13.16 13.66
CA ALA A 408 8.53 -13.16 13.02
C ALA A 408 9.67 -13.09 14.06
N GLU A 409 9.57 -12.23 15.09
CA GLU A 409 10.54 -12.12 16.17
C GLU A 409 10.69 -13.45 16.94
N ARG A 410 9.58 -14.11 17.29
CA ARG A 410 9.61 -15.42 18.00
C ARG A 410 10.26 -16.52 17.15
N THR A 411 10.07 -16.51 15.84
CA THR A 411 10.67 -17.51 14.95
C THR A 411 12.18 -17.36 14.89
N ARG A 412 12.70 -16.14 14.85
CA ARG A 412 14.15 -15.87 14.96
C ARG A 412 14.71 -16.42 16.26
N ASP A 413 14.10 -16.06 17.39
CA ASP A 413 14.59 -16.44 18.72
C ASP A 413 14.61 -17.97 18.91
N ALA A 414 13.71 -18.70 18.26
CA ALA A 414 13.69 -20.17 18.27
C ALA A 414 14.78 -20.81 17.39
N THR A 415 15.33 -20.08 16.42
CA THR A 415 16.42 -20.58 15.57
C THR A 415 17.81 -20.29 16.14
N ASP A 416 17.92 -19.34 17.07
CA ASP A 416 19.17 -18.96 17.72
C ASP A 416 19.44 -19.79 19.00
N THR A 417 18.51 -20.67 19.42
CA THR A 417 18.63 -21.60 20.56
C THR A 417 18.91 -23.02 20.10
#